data_d8f3ec0fc13eacb31c320fbe1a66d056
#
_entry.id   d8f3ec0fc13eacb31c320fbe1a66d056
#
_cell.length_a   1.000
_cell.length_b   1.000
_cell.length_c   1.000
_cell.angle_alpha   90.00
_cell.angle_beta   90.00
_cell.angle_gamma   90.00
#
_symmetry.space_group_name_H-M   'P 1'
#
loop_
_entity.id
_entity.type
_entity.pdbx_description
1 polymer ?
#
loop_
_entity_poly.entity_id
_entity_poly.type
_entity_poly.pdbx_seq_one_letter_code
_entity_poly.pdbx_strand_id
1 'polypeptide(L)'
;MRQSLVLLFLLFFTSCWGATSKDQPSDQETIEHFKQHKELFDRIKDLALVTSEYKSDRMIQELLKEADCKSIAVYDGVVFITYFSGGTVLSSTDLEYVYMHPFQEVYGDTIPQLCTLREEYYKDRNSDAKMKSLGDGWYIRLLIE
;
A
#
# COMPACT_ATOMS: atom_id res chain seq x y z
N MET A 1 -13.11 -45.90 27.17
CA MET A 1 -11.91 -45.04 27.13
C MET A 1 -11.36 -44.68 25.73
N ARG A 2 -11.88 -45.25 24.64
CA ARG A 2 -11.37 -44.91 23.27
C ARG A 2 -12.06 -43.72 22.61
N GLN A 3 -13.22 -43.28 23.09
CA GLN A 3 -13.97 -42.15 22.48
C GLN A 3 -13.52 -40.77 22.94
N SER A 4 -12.90 -40.66 24.13
CA SER A 4 -12.44 -39.37 24.66
C SER A 4 -11.16 -38.83 23.96
N LEU A 5 -10.36 -39.71 23.35
CA LEU A 5 -9.12 -39.32 22.70
C LEU A 5 -9.36 -38.68 21.30
N VAL A 6 -10.43 -39.09 20.62
CA VAL A 6 -10.80 -38.56 19.29
C VAL A 6 -11.38 -37.16 19.40
N LEU A 7 -12.11 -36.89 20.51
CA LEU A 7 -12.69 -35.56 20.72
C LEU A 7 -11.60 -34.48 21.03
N LEU A 8 -10.52 -34.91 21.71
CA LEU A 8 -9.41 -34.03 22.04
C LEU A 8 -8.59 -33.64 20.79
N PHE A 9 -8.50 -34.56 19.81
CA PHE A 9 -7.77 -34.30 18.55
C PHE A 9 -8.53 -33.35 17.62
N LEU A 10 -9.86 -33.36 17.67
CA LEU A 10 -10.70 -32.45 16.84
C LEU A 10 -10.67 -31.01 17.35
N LEU A 11 -10.38 -30.77 18.64
CA LEU A 11 -10.28 -29.41 19.19
C LEU A 11 -8.96 -28.72 18.86
N PHE A 12 -7.90 -29.45 18.47
CA PHE A 12 -6.63 -28.87 18.07
C PHE A 12 -6.58 -28.38 16.62
N PHE A 13 -7.52 -28.82 15.77
CA PHE A 13 -7.54 -28.38 14.36
C PHE A 13 -8.38 -27.12 14.12
N THR A 14 -9.13 -26.63 15.10
CA THR A 14 -9.99 -25.44 14.94
C THR A 14 -9.32 -24.13 15.33
N SER A 15 -8.10 -24.15 15.87
CA SER A 15 -7.41 -22.93 16.35
C SER A 15 -6.36 -22.37 15.40
N CYS A 16 -6.22 -22.92 14.18
CA CYS A 16 -5.25 -22.39 13.18
C CYS A 16 -5.89 -21.58 12.04
N TRP A 17 -7.18 -21.25 12.12
CA TRP A 17 -7.84 -20.41 11.11
C TRP A 17 -8.27 -19.07 11.69
N GLY A 18 -7.31 -18.21 11.99
CA GLY A 18 -7.60 -16.92 12.59
C GLY A 18 -6.54 -15.85 12.42
N ALA A 19 -5.61 -16.01 11.50
CA ALA A 19 -4.90 -14.84 10.97
C ALA A 19 -5.74 -14.34 9.78
N THR A 20 -6.74 -13.52 10.04
CA THR A 20 -7.34 -12.67 9.00
C THR A 20 -6.22 -11.77 8.52
N SER A 21 -5.60 -12.14 7.39
CA SER A 21 -4.87 -11.15 6.61
C SER A 21 -5.86 -10.01 6.40
N LYS A 22 -5.53 -8.81 6.87
CA LYS A 22 -6.32 -7.63 6.54
C LYS A 22 -6.46 -7.66 5.02
N ASP A 23 -7.69 -7.78 4.52
CA ASP A 23 -7.90 -7.82 3.09
C ASP A 23 -7.33 -6.54 2.47
N GLN A 24 -6.65 -6.68 1.35
CA GLN A 24 -6.11 -5.53 0.63
C GLN A 24 -7.26 -4.56 0.31
N PRO A 25 -7.11 -3.26 0.63
CA PRO A 25 -8.10 -2.26 0.28
C PRO A 25 -8.35 -2.23 -1.23
N SER A 26 -9.59 -1.99 -1.63
CA SER A 26 -9.94 -1.75 -3.02
C SER A 26 -9.40 -0.41 -3.51
N ASP A 27 -9.35 -0.21 -4.83
CA ASP A 27 -8.99 1.08 -5.42
C ASP A 27 -9.89 2.21 -4.90
N GLN A 28 -11.18 1.94 -4.78
CA GLN A 28 -12.16 2.93 -4.32
C GLN A 28 -11.91 3.36 -2.86
N GLU A 29 -11.69 2.40 -1.96
CA GLU A 29 -11.35 2.68 -0.56
C GLU A 29 -10.04 3.47 -0.46
N THR A 30 -9.05 3.12 -1.27
CA THR A 30 -7.76 3.81 -1.31
C THR A 30 -7.89 5.24 -1.84
N ILE A 31 -8.70 5.46 -2.88
CA ILE A 31 -8.98 6.81 -3.41
C ILE A 31 -9.73 7.66 -2.39
N GLU A 32 -10.70 7.10 -1.68
CA GLU A 32 -11.44 7.81 -0.64
C GLU A 32 -10.56 8.16 0.55
N HIS A 33 -9.72 7.23 0.98
CA HIS A 33 -8.72 7.47 2.03
C HIS A 33 -7.77 8.60 1.62
N PHE A 34 -7.27 8.62 0.39
CA PHE A 34 -6.43 9.70 -0.10
C PHE A 34 -7.15 11.06 -0.03
N LYS A 35 -8.40 11.14 -0.52
CA LYS A 35 -9.18 12.37 -0.50
C LYS A 35 -9.40 12.92 0.90
N GLN A 36 -9.65 12.03 1.87
CA GLN A 36 -9.85 12.41 3.27
C GLN A 36 -8.58 12.95 3.92
N HIS A 37 -7.41 12.48 3.49
CA HIS A 37 -6.11 12.82 4.09
C HIS A 37 -5.20 13.64 3.16
N LYS A 38 -5.74 14.22 2.08
CA LYS A 38 -4.94 14.90 1.04
C LYS A 38 -4.02 15.97 1.63
N GLU A 39 -4.49 16.78 2.57
CA GLU A 39 -3.68 17.82 3.21
C GLU A 39 -2.51 17.24 4.00
N LEU A 40 -2.70 16.09 4.66
CA LEU A 40 -1.62 15.38 5.35
C LEU A 40 -0.58 14.86 4.35
N PHE A 41 -1.02 14.27 3.25
CA PHE A 41 -0.12 13.79 2.19
C PHE A 41 0.70 14.91 1.57
N ASP A 42 0.09 16.06 1.29
CA ASP A 42 0.80 17.23 0.76
C ASP A 42 1.85 17.72 1.77
N ARG A 43 1.54 17.79 3.06
CA ARG A 43 2.50 18.15 4.11
C ARG A 43 3.63 17.14 4.26
N ILE A 44 3.31 15.84 4.26
CA ILE A 44 4.32 14.76 4.31
C ILE A 44 5.29 14.90 3.13
N LYS A 45 4.76 15.05 1.92
CA LYS A 45 5.53 15.25 0.68
C LYS A 45 6.46 16.45 0.80
N ASP A 46 5.94 17.62 1.20
CA ASP A 46 6.72 18.85 1.28
C ASP A 46 7.87 18.74 2.29
N LEU A 47 7.62 18.13 3.44
CA LEU A 47 8.65 17.85 4.44
C LEU A 47 9.67 16.83 3.93
N ALA A 48 9.23 15.73 3.34
CA ALA A 48 10.10 14.66 2.88
C ALA A 48 11.04 15.09 1.75
N LEU A 49 10.61 16.01 0.89
CA LEU A 49 11.44 16.52 -0.21
C LEU A 49 12.54 17.49 0.25
N VAL A 50 12.40 18.10 1.43
CA VAL A 50 13.40 19.07 1.95
C VAL A 50 14.22 18.50 3.09
N THR A 51 13.85 17.34 3.64
CA THR A 51 14.51 16.73 4.82
C THR A 51 15.31 15.50 4.40
N SER A 52 16.63 15.52 4.57
CA SER A 52 17.50 14.38 4.23
C SER A 52 17.25 13.14 5.08
N GLU A 53 16.80 13.32 6.32
CA GLU A 53 16.53 12.25 7.28
C GLU A 53 15.03 11.96 7.46
N TYR A 54 14.26 12.08 6.37
CA TYR A 54 12.80 11.94 6.38
C TYR A 54 12.29 10.66 7.05
N LYS A 55 13.05 9.56 7.03
CA LYS A 55 12.67 8.29 7.67
C LYS A 55 12.64 8.35 9.18
N SER A 56 13.48 9.17 9.79
CA SER A 56 13.59 9.35 11.25
C SER A 56 12.98 10.66 11.74
N ASP A 57 12.52 11.52 10.84
CA ASP A 57 11.89 12.78 11.19
C ASP A 57 10.59 12.55 11.98
N ARG A 58 10.54 13.09 13.20
CA ARG A 58 9.43 12.86 14.13
C ARG A 58 8.09 13.40 13.58
N MET A 59 8.13 14.56 12.95
CA MET A 59 6.91 15.20 12.42
C MET A 59 6.34 14.38 11.26
N ILE A 60 7.21 13.88 10.37
CA ILE A 60 6.78 13.01 9.27
C ILE A 60 6.18 11.70 9.83
N GLN A 61 6.79 11.10 10.86
CA GLN A 61 6.28 9.88 11.47
C GLN A 61 4.91 10.11 12.16
N GLU A 62 4.72 11.25 12.82
CA GLU A 62 3.42 11.59 13.41
C GLU A 62 2.34 11.80 12.32
N LEU A 63 2.66 12.48 11.23
CA LEU A 63 1.74 12.67 10.08
C LEU A 63 1.39 11.36 9.37
N LEU A 64 2.37 10.45 9.17
CA LEU A 64 2.13 9.12 8.62
C LEU A 64 1.15 8.32 9.48
N LYS A 65 1.33 8.39 10.80
CA LYS A 65 0.43 7.71 11.73
C LYS A 65 -0.98 8.30 11.71
N GLU A 66 -1.10 9.63 11.61
CA GLU A 66 -2.39 10.32 11.49
C GLU A 66 -3.09 9.94 10.18
N ALA A 67 -2.34 9.77 9.09
CA ALA A 67 -2.85 9.31 7.80
C ALA A 67 -3.01 7.78 7.70
N ASP A 68 -2.88 7.01 8.79
CA ASP A 68 -2.92 5.53 8.81
C ASP A 68 -2.00 4.88 7.77
N CYS A 69 -0.81 5.46 7.56
CA CYS A 69 0.20 4.97 6.64
C CYS A 69 1.38 4.33 7.38
N LYS A 70 2.05 3.37 6.72
CA LYS A 70 3.06 2.52 7.35
C LYS A 70 4.47 3.08 7.26
N SER A 71 4.85 3.61 6.10
CA SER A 71 6.21 4.03 5.83
C SER A 71 6.29 5.03 4.70
N ILE A 72 7.47 5.64 4.56
CA ILE A 72 7.81 6.56 3.49
C ILE A 72 9.16 6.24 2.89
N ALA A 73 9.29 6.39 1.58
CA ALA A 73 10.55 6.41 0.87
C ALA A 73 10.60 7.60 -0.09
N VAL A 74 11.79 8.15 -0.30
CA VAL A 74 12.04 9.18 -1.31
C VAL A 74 13.18 8.70 -2.19
N TYR A 75 12.93 8.69 -3.48
CA TYR A 75 13.93 8.33 -4.47
C TYR A 75 13.83 9.26 -5.67
N ASP A 76 14.91 9.91 -6.02
CA ASP A 76 15.00 10.84 -7.16
C ASP A 76 13.92 11.95 -7.17
N GLY A 77 13.52 12.45 -5.99
CA GLY A 77 12.47 13.45 -5.86
C GLY A 77 11.04 12.88 -5.97
N VAL A 78 10.89 11.56 -6.12
CA VAL A 78 9.60 10.87 -6.04
C VAL A 78 9.37 10.44 -4.60
N VAL A 79 8.17 10.69 -4.09
CA VAL A 79 7.76 10.32 -2.74
C VAL A 79 6.83 9.12 -2.80
N PHE A 80 7.17 8.05 -2.10
CA PHE A 80 6.38 6.83 -1.96
C PHE A 80 5.89 6.71 -0.52
N ILE A 81 4.60 6.59 -0.32
CA ILE A 81 3.98 6.43 1.00
C ILE A 81 3.22 5.10 1.00
N THR A 82 3.71 4.13 1.76
CA THR A 82 3.08 2.81 1.85
C THR A 82 1.85 2.90 2.75
N TYR A 83 0.68 2.66 2.15
CA TYR A 83 -0.59 2.59 2.85
C TYR A 83 -0.88 1.17 3.33
N PHE A 84 -0.81 0.20 2.43
CA PHE A 84 -1.03 -1.21 2.74
C PHE A 84 0.20 -2.03 2.34
N SER A 85 0.55 -2.99 3.17
CA SER A 85 1.54 -4.01 2.87
C SER A 85 1.04 -5.32 3.45
N GLY A 86 0.91 -6.31 2.60
CA GLY A 86 0.43 -7.64 2.96
C GLY A 86 1.04 -8.68 2.04
N GLY A 87 0.69 -9.94 2.25
CA GLY A 87 1.18 -11.02 1.40
C GLY A 87 1.46 -12.29 2.17
N THR A 88 2.09 -13.22 1.49
CA THR A 88 2.52 -14.51 2.02
C THR A 88 4.05 -14.58 2.02
N VAL A 89 4.59 -15.70 2.49
CA VAL A 89 6.06 -15.95 2.44
C VAL A 89 6.61 -15.96 1.00
N LEU A 90 5.74 -16.17 0.00
CA LEU A 90 6.13 -16.33 -1.41
C LEU A 90 5.81 -15.11 -2.28
N SER A 91 5.00 -14.18 -1.79
CA SER A 91 4.66 -12.95 -2.53
C SER A 91 4.27 -11.84 -1.57
N SER A 92 4.76 -10.64 -1.80
CA SER A 92 4.31 -9.42 -1.13
C SER A 92 3.38 -8.62 -2.04
N THR A 93 2.52 -7.81 -1.42
CA THR A 93 1.65 -6.87 -2.11
C THR A 93 1.69 -5.56 -1.37
N ASP A 94 2.15 -4.52 -2.03
CA ASP A 94 2.18 -3.17 -1.48
C ASP A 94 1.26 -2.26 -2.26
N LEU A 95 0.49 -1.45 -1.54
CA LEU A 95 -0.35 -0.40 -2.08
C LEU A 95 0.18 0.93 -1.55
N GLU A 96 0.56 1.80 -2.47
CA GLU A 96 1.27 3.02 -2.15
C GLU A 96 0.61 4.24 -2.77
N TYR A 97 0.74 5.39 -2.08
CA TYR A 97 0.56 6.70 -2.68
C TYR A 97 1.91 7.17 -3.20
N VAL A 98 1.95 7.60 -4.44
CA VAL A 98 3.17 8.05 -5.11
C VAL A 98 2.99 9.47 -5.58
N TYR A 99 3.86 10.37 -5.16
CA TYR A 99 3.94 11.71 -5.71
C TYR A 99 5.11 11.81 -6.69
N MET A 100 4.83 12.25 -7.90
CA MET A 100 5.83 12.53 -8.94
C MET A 100 5.64 13.93 -9.48
N HIS A 101 6.75 14.65 -9.65
CA HIS A 101 6.72 15.92 -10.34
C HIS A 101 6.35 15.70 -11.83
N PRO A 102 5.60 16.61 -12.49
CA PRO A 102 5.10 16.43 -13.86
C PRO A 102 6.15 16.10 -14.94
N PHE A 103 7.43 16.36 -14.66
CA PHE A 103 8.53 16.11 -15.59
C PHE A 103 9.38 14.88 -15.26
N GLN A 104 8.96 14.07 -14.27
CA GLN A 104 9.65 12.85 -13.92
C GLN A 104 9.12 11.67 -14.73
N GLU A 105 9.99 10.67 -14.96
CA GLU A 105 9.57 9.41 -15.57
C GLU A 105 8.58 8.67 -14.65
N VAL A 106 7.59 8.04 -15.27
CA VAL A 106 6.54 7.31 -14.54
C VAL A 106 7.11 5.98 -14.04
N TYR A 107 6.99 5.71 -12.75
CA TYR A 107 7.43 4.46 -12.10
C TYR A 107 6.35 3.38 -12.14
N GLY A 108 5.96 2.97 -13.32
CA GLY A 108 4.97 1.92 -13.56
C GLY A 108 4.01 2.27 -14.69
N ASP A 109 3.20 1.30 -15.10
CA ASP A 109 2.21 1.50 -16.16
C ASP A 109 0.99 2.24 -15.61
N THR A 110 0.67 3.38 -16.24
CA THR A 110 -0.55 4.13 -15.92
C THR A 110 -1.76 3.47 -16.59
N ILE A 111 -2.77 3.14 -15.79
CA ILE A 111 -4.01 2.51 -16.26
C ILE A 111 -5.18 3.51 -16.31
N PRO A 112 -6.21 3.25 -17.14
CA PRO A 112 -7.41 4.08 -17.19
C PRO A 112 -8.15 4.10 -15.84
N GLN A 113 -8.84 5.21 -15.54
CA GLN A 113 -9.58 5.40 -14.28
C GLN A 113 -10.68 4.34 -14.05
N LEU A 114 -11.25 3.78 -15.12
CA LEU A 114 -12.32 2.76 -15.03
C LEU A 114 -11.80 1.35 -14.76
N CYS A 115 -10.49 1.10 -14.95
CA CYS A 115 -9.88 -0.21 -14.69
C CYS A 115 -9.46 -0.31 -13.23
N THR A 116 -9.46 -1.51 -12.66
CA THR A 116 -8.88 -1.74 -11.35
C THR A 116 -7.40 -2.10 -11.46
N LEU A 117 -6.59 -1.62 -10.49
CA LEU A 117 -5.15 -1.89 -10.47
C LEU A 117 -4.86 -3.39 -10.46
N ARG A 118 -5.61 -4.16 -9.67
CA ARG A 118 -5.41 -5.60 -9.54
C ARG A 118 -5.74 -6.37 -10.81
N GLU A 119 -6.86 -6.03 -11.48
CA GLU A 119 -7.24 -6.68 -12.74
C GLU A 119 -6.21 -6.40 -13.84
N GLU A 120 -5.76 -5.15 -13.97
CA GLU A 120 -4.76 -4.78 -14.97
C GLU A 120 -3.39 -5.41 -14.67
N TYR A 121 -3.00 -5.54 -13.40
CA TYR A 121 -1.78 -6.26 -13.03
C TYR A 121 -1.82 -7.73 -13.50
N TYR A 122 -2.95 -8.44 -13.31
CA TYR A 122 -3.05 -9.84 -13.72
C TYR A 122 -3.21 -10.05 -15.23
N LYS A 123 -3.66 -9.04 -15.98
CA LYS A 123 -3.73 -9.10 -17.45
C LYS A 123 -2.35 -8.97 -18.10
N ASP A 124 -1.52 -8.08 -17.57
CA ASP A 124 -0.18 -7.83 -18.08
C ASP A 124 0.84 -7.85 -16.94
N ARG A 125 1.52 -9.00 -16.79
CA ARG A 125 2.55 -9.22 -15.77
C ARG A 125 3.94 -8.73 -16.20
N ASN A 126 4.07 -8.04 -17.34
CA ASN A 126 5.36 -7.56 -17.81
C ASN A 126 5.81 -6.27 -17.10
N SER A 127 4.94 -5.65 -16.33
CA SER A 127 5.23 -4.48 -15.54
C SER A 127 5.24 -4.82 -14.05
N ASP A 128 6.26 -4.36 -13.35
CA ASP A 128 6.42 -4.60 -11.90
C ASP A 128 5.39 -3.83 -11.06
N ALA A 129 4.74 -2.79 -11.64
CA ALA A 129 3.76 -1.98 -10.94
C ALA A 129 2.69 -1.43 -11.89
N LYS A 130 1.47 -1.31 -11.41
CA LYS A 130 0.37 -0.61 -12.06
C LYS A 130 0.00 0.64 -11.27
N MET A 131 -0.29 1.73 -11.96
CA MET A 131 -0.54 3.04 -11.36
C MET A 131 -1.87 3.64 -11.85
N LYS A 132 -2.55 4.36 -10.97
CA LYS A 132 -3.76 5.12 -11.28
C LYS A 132 -3.60 6.55 -10.78
N SER A 133 -3.86 7.53 -11.64
CA SER A 133 -3.75 8.95 -11.29
C SER A 133 -4.83 9.37 -10.28
N LEU A 134 -4.44 10.17 -9.29
CA LEU A 134 -5.31 10.83 -8.33
C LEU A 134 -5.43 12.35 -8.60
N GLY A 135 -4.61 12.87 -9.54
CA GLY A 135 -4.48 14.30 -9.81
C GLY A 135 -3.35 14.96 -9.02
N ASP A 136 -2.97 16.16 -9.42
CA ASP A 136 -1.94 17.00 -8.77
C ASP A 136 -0.58 16.29 -8.57
N GLY A 137 -0.21 15.39 -9.50
CA GLY A 137 1.04 14.62 -9.40
C GLY A 137 0.98 13.42 -8.47
N TRP A 138 -0.18 13.14 -7.87
CA TRP A 138 -0.41 11.97 -7.05
C TRP A 138 -0.98 10.80 -7.82
N TYR A 139 -0.56 9.60 -7.41
CA TYR A 139 -0.98 8.31 -7.96
C TYR A 139 -1.20 7.30 -6.83
N ILE A 140 -2.05 6.31 -7.05
CA ILE A 140 -1.99 5.05 -6.30
C ILE A 140 -1.21 4.05 -7.14
N ARG A 141 -0.35 3.26 -6.49
CA ARG A 141 0.48 2.22 -7.11
C ARG A 141 0.24 0.89 -6.43
N LEU A 142 0.01 -0.15 -7.23
CA LEU A 142 0.00 -1.54 -6.78
C LEU A 142 1.32 -2.19 -7.22
N LEU A 143 2.08 -2.70 -6.26
CA LEU A 143 3.29 -3.49 -6.45
C LEU A 143 3.04 -4.90 -5.92
N ILE A 144 3.37 -5.92 -6.70
CA ILE A 144 3.30 -7.33 -6.30
C ILE A 144 4.65 -7.97 -6.59
N GLU A 145 5.34 -8.43 -5.56
CA GLU A 145 6.66 -9.07 -5.61
C GLU A 145 6.58 -10.59 -5.33
#